data_c40991e0bd104420ef8aa79231085a19
#
_entry.id   c40991e0bd104420ef8aa79231085a19
#
_cell.length_a   1.000
_cell.length_b   1.000
_cell.length_c   1.000
_cell.angle_alpha   90.00
_cell.angle_beta   90.00
_cell.angle_gamma   90.00
#
_symmetry.space_group_name_H-M   'P 1'
#
loop_
_entity.id
_entity.type
_entity.pdbx_description
1 polymer ?
#
loop_
_entity_poly.entity_id
_entity_poly.type
_entity_poly.pdbx_seq_one_letter_code
_entity_poly.pdbx_strand_id
1 'polypeptide(L)' 'MAKTLIILILLFDGTLVKEPLEFEKPVTVADCLMFADDHREAIASYKDNDDYTSGWYLKDGRGTVQGFICE' A
#
# COMPACT_ATOMS: atom_id res chain seq x y z
N MET A 1 -19.10 3.14 -3.98
CA MET A 1 -18.17 4.04 -3.27
C MET A 1 -17.31 3.24 -2.31
N ALA A 2 -16.12 3.70 -2.04
CA ALA A 2 -15.20 3.03 -1.14
C ALA A 2 -15.20 3.70 0.24
N LYS A 3 -15.14 2.91 1.29
CA LYS A 3 -15.04 3.40 2.67
C LYS A 3 -13.75 2.97 3.34
N THR A 4 -13.13 1.89 2.87
CA THR A 4 -11.93 1.32 3.45
C THR A 4 -10.87 1.12 2.37
N LEU A 5 -9.67 1.56 2.64
CA LEU A 5 -8.48 1.26 1.85
C LEU A 5 -7.71 0.15 2.56
N ILE A 6 -7.50 -0.96 1.88
CA ILE A 6 -6.71 -2.07 2.42
C ILE A 6 -5.35 -2.05 1.75
N ILE A 7 -4.30 -1.93 2.54
CA ILE A 7 -2.92 -1.91 2.08
C ILE A 7 -2.37 -3.32 2.21
N LEU A 8 -1.89 -3.88 1.11
CA LEU A 8 -1.30 -5.21 1.07
C LEU A 8 0.21 -5.09 1.24
N ILE A 9 0.72 -5.67 2.31
CA ILE A 9 2.14 -5.61 2.66
C ILE A 9 2.71 -7.02 2.74
N LEU A 10 3.79 -7.26 2.01
CA LEU A 10 4.53 -8.51 2.14
C LEU A 10 5.73 -8.27 3.05
N LEU A 11 5.71 -8.88 4.22
CA LEU A 11 6.81 -8.81 5.17
C LEU A 11 8.00 -9.64 4.65
N PHE A 12 9.20 -9.30 5.11
CA PHE A 12 10.41 -10.00 4.67
C PHE A 12 10.46 -11.47 5.13
N ASP A 13 9.62 -11.86 6.10
CA ASP A 13 9.49 -13.27 6.52
C ASP A 13 8.53 -14.06 5.61
N GLY A 14 7.95 -13.43 4.59
CA GLY A 14 7.01 -14.07 3.67
C GLY A 14 5.55 -13.94 4.06
N THR A 15 5.23 -13.30 5.18
CA THR A 15 3.85 -13.11 5.63
C THR A 15 3.18 -11.97 4.87
N LEU A 16 1.99 -12.19 4.35
CA LEU A 16 1.18 -11.14 3.74
C LEU A 16 0.26 -10.53 4.80
N VAL A 17 0.37 -9.21 4.96
CA VAL A 17 -0.42 -8.45 5.92
C VAL A 17 -1.38 -7.54 5.17
N LYS A 18 -2.60 -7.42 5.67
CA LYS A 18 -3.60 -6.49 5.15
C LYS A 18 -3.85 -5.43 6.22
N GLU A 19 -3.48 -4.20 5.94
CA GLU A 19 -3.68 -3.08 6.87
C GLU A 19 -4.86 -2.24 6.39
N PRO A 20 -5.97 -2.19 7.14
CA PRO A 20 -7.11 -1.37 6.75
C PRO A 20 -6.92 0.08 7.20
N LEU A 21 -7.37 1.00 6.35
CA LEU A 21 -7.45 2.42 6.65
C LEU A 21 -8.86 2.87 6.29
N GLU A 22 -9.63 3.29 7.28
CA GLU A 22 -11.00 3.72 7.06
C GLU A 22 -11.07 5.21 6.79
N PHE A 23 -11.87 5.59 5.77
CA PHE A 23 -12.19 6.98 5.51
C PHE A 23 -13.33 7.43 6.43
N GLU A 24 -13.30 8.68 6.85
CA GLU A 24 -14.38 9.24 7.66
C GLU A 24 -15.71 9.24 6.90
N LYS A 25 -15.66 9.49 5.60
CA LYS A 25 -16.82 9.47 4.71
C LYS A 25 -16.51 8.62 3.49
N PRO A 26 -17.50 7.93 2.92
CA PRO A 26 -17.28 7.18 1.68
C PRO A 26 -16.75 8.10 0.57
N VAL A 27 -15.80 7.57 -0.19
CA VAL A 27 -15.18 8.26 -1.32
C VAL A 27 -15.39 7.44 -2.59
N THR A 28 -15.20 8.07 -3.75
CA THR A 28 -15.22 7.31 -5.01
C THR A 28 -14.04 6.36 -5.06
N VAL A 29 -14.16 5.30 -5.87
CA VAL A 29 -13.03 4.38 -6.08
C VAL A 29 -11.83 5.12 -6.66
N ALA A 30 -12.06 6.07 -7.58
CA ALA A 30 -10.99 6.89 -8.13
C ALA A 30 -10.25 7.68 -7.06
N ASP A 31 -10.99 8.32 -6.15
CA ASP A 31 -10.39 9.08 -5.05
C ASP A 31 -9.64 8.15 -4.08
N CYS A 32 -10.18 6.97 -3.81
CA CYS A 32 -9.51 5.97 -2.99
C CYS A 32 -8.17 5.57 -3.60
N LEU A 33 -8.12 5.31 -4.91
CA LEU A 33 -6.89 4.95 -5.61
C LEU A 33 -5.88 6.08 -5.62
N MET A 34 -6.33 7.33 -5.80
CA MET A 34 -5.45 8.49 -5.71
C MET A 34 -4.86 8.64 -4.31
N PHE A 35 -5.68 8.48 -3.29
CA PHE A 35 -5.22 8.49 -1.92
C PHE A 35 -4.20 7.36 -1.67
N ALA A 36 -4.45 6.18 -2.22
CA ALA A 36 -3.54 5.04 -2.08
C ALA A 36 -2.16 5.35 -2.66
N ASP A 37 -2.09 5.97 -3.83
CA ASP A 37 -0.83 6.36 -4.44
C ASP A 37 -0.06 7.35 -3.56
N ASP A 38 -0.73 8.38 -3.07
CA ASP A 38 -0.11 9.36 -2.19
C ASP A 38 0.34 8.74 -0.87
N HIS A 39 -0.48 7.87 -0.31
CA HIS A 39 -0.16 7.19 0.94
C HIS A 39 1.04 6.26 0.77
N ARG A 40 1.13 5.55 -0.36
CA ARG A 40 2.27 4.69 -0.66
C ARG A 40 3.57 5.49 -0.65
N GLU A 41 3.58 6.67 -1.27
CA GLU A 41 4.77 7.53 -1.26
C GLU A 41 5.12 8.03 0.14
N ALA A 42 4.12 8.20 1.00
CA ALA A 42 4.34 8.62 2.37
C ALA A 42 4.97 7.53 3.24
N ILE A 43 4.58 6.27 3.03
CA ILE A 43 5.01 5.15 3.89
C ILE A 43 6.14 4.31 3.30
N ALA A 44 6.43 4.45 2.00
CA ALA A 44 7.39 3.59 1.32
C ALA A 44 8.20 4.40 0.31
N SER A 45 9.34 3.83 -0.09
CA SER A 45 10.19 4.38 -1.13
C SER A 45 10.39 3.34 -2.22
N TYR A 46 10.27 3.76 -3.47
CA TYR A 46 10.53 2.88 -4.60
C TYR A 46 12.03 2.66 -4.75
N LYS A 47 12.41 1.39 -4.86
CA LYS A 47 13.78 1.00 -5.16
C LYS A 47 13.80 0.19 -6.45
N ASP A 48 14.53 0.69 -7.43
CA ASP A 48 14.70 0.01 -8.70
C ASP A 48 15.99 -0.81 -8.64
N ASN A 49 15.87 -2.01 -8.11
CA ASN A 49 16.96 -2.98 -8.07
C ASN A 49 16.84 -3.88 -9.30
N ASP A 50 17.95 -4.43 -9.74
CA ASP A 50 17.93 -5.37 -10.85
C ASP A 50 17.12 -6.61 -10.46
N ASP A 51 16.44 -7.19 -11.44
CA ASP A 51 15.72 -8.46 -11.34
C ASP A 51 14.47 -8.39 -10.48
N TYR A 52 14.38 -9.23 -9.44
CA TYR A 52 13.14 -9.52 -8.72
C TYR A 52 12.93 -8.68 -7.48
N THR A 53 13.82 -7.75 -7.19
CA THR A 53 13.81 -7.03 -5.92
C THR A 53 13.34 -5.58 -6.05
N SER A 54 12.98 -5.14 -7.26
CA SER A 54 12.40 -3.81 -7.46
C SER A 54 11.02 -3.72 -6.82
N GLY A 55 10.71 -2.60 -6.21
CA GLY A 55 9.41 -2.39 -5.61
C GLY A 55 9.39 -1.26 -4.59
N TRP A 56 8.27 -1.17 -3.88
CA TRP A 56 8.04 -0.16 -2.86
C TRP A 56 8.38 -0.75 -1.49
N TYR A 57 9.48 -0.31 -0.92
CA TYR A 57 9.96 -0.76 0.37
C TYR A 57 9.47 0.17 1.47
N LEU A 58 8.84 -0.41 2.50
CA LEU A 58 8.38 0.37 3.64
C LEU A 58 9.55 1.08 4.32
N LYS A 59 9.33 2.34 4.68
CA LYS A 59 10.36 3.17 5.35
C LYS A 59 10.71 2.63 6.72
N ASP A 60 9.79 1.90 7.36
CA ASP A 60 10.03 1.28 8.66
C ASP A 60 10.78 -0.06 8.59
N GLY A 61 11.07 -0.55 7.38
CA GLY A 61 11.86 -1.75 7.18
C GLY A 61 11.15 -3.08 7.33
N ARG A 62 9.83 -3.09 7.50
CA ARG A 62 9.07 -4.34 7.70
C ARG A 62 8.95 -5.21 6.45
N GLY A 63 8.90 -4.60 5.28
CA GLY A 63 8.68 -5.34 4.04
C GLY A 63 8.39 -4.42 2.87
N THR A 64 7.58 -4.91 1.93
CA THR A 64 7.24 -4.19 0.70
C THR A 64 5.73 -4.04 0.56
N VAL A 65 5.32 -2.94 -0.09
CA VAL A 65 3.92 -2.70 -0.43
C VAL A 65 3.62 -3.44 -1.74
N GLN A 66 2.64 -4.35 -1.70
CA GLN A 66 2.28 -5.16 -2.87
C GLN A 66 1.11 -4.58 -3.65
N GLY A 67 0.24 -3.82 -2.99
CA GLY A 67 -0.91 -3.24 -3.67
C GLY A 67 -1.93 -2.71 -2.70
N PHE A 68 -3.11 -2.35 -3.25
CA PHE A 68 -4.20 -1.75 -2.50
C PHE A 68 -5.53 -2.33 -2.98
N ILE A 69 -6.47 -2.42 -2.05
CA ILE A 69 -7.85 -2.77 -2.34
C ILE A 69 -8.74 -1.65 -1.79
N CYS A 70 -9.63 -1.14 -2.63
CA CYS A 70 -10.64 -0.15 -2.23
C CYS A 70 -11.98 -0.87 -2.06
N GLU A 71 -12.52 -0.85 -0.84
CA GLU A 71 -13.78 -1.51 -0.52
C GLU A 71 -14.85 -0.55 -0.06
#